data_c1d2cc7a84a752a863d670b726787644
#
_entry.id   c1d2cc7a84a752a863d670b726787644
#
_cell.length_a   1.000
_cell.length_b   1.000
_cell.length_c   1.000
_cell.angle_alpha   90.00
_cell.angle_beta   90.00
_cell.angle_gamma   90.00
#
_symmetry.space_group_name_H-M   'P 1'
#
loop_
_entity.id
_entity.type
_entity.pdbx_description
1 polymer ?
#
loop_
_entity_poly.entity_id
_entity_poly.type
_entity_poly.pdbx_seq_one_letter_code
_entity_poly.pdbx_strand_id
1 'polypeptide(L)'
;VLLYQHLFWFLAHPEVYVLILPALGIVAEIISNNTRKPLWGYKPMVYSTIWLGFMSFIVWAHHMFLTGMGTTMSSFFMITTMIISVPSVVILSSLFLSLWGGSIRFNTPMLFALSFLPMFGIGGLTGLPLGLATADIHLHDTYYVIGHFHYVVAPGTIFAIFAGIYFWFPKITGKTMNETLGKIHFYGSLVAMNGIFMPMFLQGLAGVSRRLSNGGYDYAHAKEVLYLNEIMSICAFALFAFQLFFIVNFFWTLLRNRYDTEVDTNPWKSNTIEWTDTT
;
A
#
# COMPACT_ATOMS: atom_id res chain seq x y z
N VAL A 1 -23.25 12.10 17.29
CA VAL A 1 -21.88 11.97 16.74
C VAL A 1 -21.28 10.62 17.08
N LEU A 2 -21.26 10.19 18.37
CA LEU A 2 -20.63 8.93 18.81
C LEU A 2 -21.22 7.69 18.11
N LEU A 3 -22.56 7.54 18.12
CA LEU A 3 -23.23 6.41 17.45
C LEU A 3 -22.91 6.36 15.96
N TYR A 4 -22.96 7.53 15.28
CA TYR A 4 -22.62 7.62 13.86
C TYR A 4 -21.18 7.12 13.59
N GLN A 5 -20.22 7.53 14.41
CA GLN A 5 -18.83 7.12 14.23
C GLN A 5 -18.64 5.61 14.47
N HIS A 6 -19.31 5.02 15.44
CA HIS A 6 -19.28 3.57 15.64
C HIS A 6 -19.83 2.82 14.42
N LEU A 7 -20.97 3.23 13.89
CA LEU A 7 -21.57 2.61 12.71
C LEU A 7 -20.69 2.80 11.46
N PHE A 8 -20.16 4.01 11.28
CA PHE A 8 -19.26 4.32 10.15
C PHE A 8 -17.98 3.50 10.20
N TRP A 9 -17.29 3.48 11.33
CA TRP A 9 -16.01 2.79 11.44
C TRP A 9 -16.13 1.28 11.52
N PHE A 10 -17.25 0.75 11.98
CA PHE A 10 -17.54 -0.68 11.88
C PHE A 10 -17.54 -1.18 10.44
N LEU A 11 -17.89 -0.34 9.47
CA LEU A 11 -17.76 -0.59 8.04
C LEU A 11 -16.36 -0.17 7.51
N ALA A 12 -15.97 1.09 7.77
CA ALA A 12 -14.83 1.70 7.09
C ALA A 12 -13.48 1.14 7.53
N HIS A 13 -13.35 0.54 8.73
CA HIS A 13 -12.12 -0.14 9.08
C HIS A 13 -11.96 -1.50 8.38
N PRO A 14 -12.96 -2.42 8.36
CA PRO A 14 -12.90 -3.60 7.49
C PRO A 14 -12.69 -3.26 6.01
N GLU A 15 -13.21 -2.13 5.51
CA GLU A 15 -13.01 -1.67 4.14
C GLU A 15 -11.52 -1.52 3.78
N VAL A 16 -10.70 -0.96 4.68
CA VAL A 16 -9.25 -0.83 4.41
C VAL A 16 -8.57 -2.20 4.30
N TYR A 17 -9.07 -3.22 5.01
CA TYR A 17 -8.58 -4.58 4.85
C TYR A 17 -9.09 -5.24 3.56
N VAL A 18 -10.29 -4.94 3.10
CA VAL A 18 -10.78 -5.36 1.78
C VAL A 18 -9.87 -4.82 0.67
N LEU A 19 -9.30 -3.63 0.83
CA LEU A 19 -8.34 -3.07 -0.13
C LEU A 19 -6.99 -3.78 -0.09
N ILE A 20 -6.44 -4.06 1.10
CA ILE A 20 -5.08 -4.60 1.22
C ILE A 20 -4.99 -6.12 1.04
N LEU A 21 -6.00 -6.89 1.40
CA LEU A 21 -5.94 -8.35 1.33
C LEU A 21 -5.72 -8.89 -0.10
N PRO A 22 -6.44 -8.42 -1.15
CA PRO A 22 -6.13 -8.80 -2.52
C PRO A 22 -4.74 -8.36 -2.96
N ALA A 23 -4.29 -7.18 -2.53
CA ALA A 23 -2.97 -6.67 -2.84
C ALA A 23 -1.85 -7.57 -2.31
N LEU A 24 -2.01 -8.11 -1.09
CA LEU A 24 -1.08 -9.08 -0.50
C LEU A 24 -0.98 -10.36 -1.35
N GLY A 25 -2.11 -10.85 -1.89
CA GLY A 25 -2.14 -12.01 -2.78
C GLY A 25 -1.40 -11.75 -4.09
N ILE A 26 -1.66 -10.61 -4.74
CA ILE A 26 -0.97 -10.18 -5.96
C ILE A 26 0.55 -10.11 -5.73
N VAL A 27 0.97 -9.44 -4.67
CA VAL A 27 2.39 -9.28 -4.33
C VAL A 27 3.05 -10.63 -4.05
N ALA A 28 2.38 -11.52 -3.30
CA ALA A 28 2.89 -12.84 -2.99
C ALA A 28 3.11 -13.70 -4.25
N GLU A 29 2.14 -13.68 -5.17
CA GLU A 29 2.26 -14.42 -6.45
C GLU A 29 3.41 -13.89 -7.30
N ILE A 30 3.53 -12.57 -7.44
CA ILE A 30 4.59 -11.96 -8.24
C ILE A 30 5.97 -12.19 -7.61
N ILE A 31 6.10 -12.11 -6.29
CA ILE A 31 7.35 -12.37 -5.58
C ILE A 31 7.77 -13.83 -5.78
N SER A 32 6.88 -14.80 -5.55
CA SER A 32 7.21 -16.22 -5.71
C SER A 32 7.65 -16.53 -7.13
N ASN A 33 6.94 -16.01 -8.13
CA ASN A 33 7.25 -16.19 -9.53
C ASN A 33 8.62 -15.59 -9.90
N ASN A 34 8.86 -14.33 -9.53
CA ASN A 34 10.08 -13.62 -9.92
C ASN A 34 11.31 -13.94 -9.05
N THR A 35 11.16 -14.61 -7.93
CA THR A 35 12.27 -15.21 -7.16
C THR A 35 12.60 -16.62 -7.61
N ARG A 36 11.75 -17.25 -8.43
CA ARG A 36 11.86 -18.63 -8.94
C ARG A 36 11.89 -19.68 -7.83
N LYS A 37 11.17 -19.46 -6.76
CA LYS A 37 11.05 -20.40 -5.65
C LYS A 37 9.68 -20.31 -5.01
N PRO A 38 9.22 -21.35 -4.30
CA PRO A 38 7.96 -21.31 -3.57
C PRO A 38 7.92 -20.18 -2.55
N LEU A 39 6.74 -19.64 -2.30
CA LEU A 39 6.51 -18.64 -1.26
C LEU A 39 6.90 -19.22 0.10
N TRP A 40 7.79 -18.53 0.82
CA TRP A 40 8.18 -18.94 2.15
C TRP A 40 7.02 -18.73 3.13
N GLY A 41 6.79 -19.72 3.99
CA GLY A 41 5.75 -19.60 5.02
C GLY A 41 4.32 -19.50 4.47
N TYR A 42 4.00 -20.19 3.39
CA TYR A 42 2.65 -20.17 2.78
C TYR A 42 1.52 -20.40 3.81
N LYS A 43 1.61 -21.45 4.62
CA LYS A 43 0.58 -21.75 5.64
C LYS A 43 0.45 -20.65 6.69
N PRO A 44 1.54 -20.20 7.37
CA PRO A 44 1.47 -19.04 8.27
C PRO A 44 0.87 -17.80 7.62
N MET A 45 1.22 -17.52 6.37
CA MET A 45 0.68 -16.37 5.64
C MET A 45 -0.83 -16.50 5.43
N VAL A 46 -1.32 -17.67 5.00
CA VAL A 46 -2.77 -17.91 4.81
C VAL A 46 -3.52 -17.75 6.12
N TYR A 47 -3.05 -18.39 7.20
CA TYR A 47 -3.71 -18.27 8.51
C TYR A 47 -3.67 -16.83 9.04
N SER A 48 -2.56 -16.13 8.86
CA SER A 48 -2.46 -14.72 9.24
C SER A 48 -3.41 -13.83 8.44
N THR A 49 -3.59 -14.10 7.15
CA THR A 49 -4.55 -13.39 6.30
C THR A 49 -5.99 -13.59 6.76
N ILE A 50 -6.37 -14.83 7.08
CA ILE A 50 -7.70 -15.14 7.62
C ILE A 50 -7.90 -14.45 8.98
N TRP A 51 -6.90 -14.51 9.86
CA TRP A 51 -6.94 -13.86 11.16
C TRP A 51 -7.03 -12.35 11.05
N LEU A 52 -6.28 -11.74 10.12
CA LEU A 52 -6.33 -10.31 9.83
C LEU A 52 -7.75 -9.89 9.41
N GLY A 53 -8.38 -10.64 8.50
CA GLY A 53 -9.75 -10.41 8.07
C GLY A 53 -10.76 -10.49 9.22
N PHE A 54 -10.64 -11.50 10.09
CA PHE A 54 -11.51 -11.63 11.28
C PHE A 54 -11.30 -10.46 12.26
N MET A 55 -10.06 -10.13 12.58
CA MET A 55 -9.72 -9.06 13.53
C MET A 55 -10.17 -7.69 13.03
N SER A 56 -10.30 -7.49 11.73
CA SER A 56 -10.73 -6.21 11.16
C SER A 56 -12.06 -5.70 11.72
N PHE A 57 -12.95 -6.63 12.12
CA PHE A 57 -14.25 -6.30 12.72
C PHE A 57 -14.20 -6.06 14.25
N ILE A 58 -13.04 -6.15 14.90
CA ILE A 58 -12.90 -6.04 16.36
C ILE A 58 -12.04 -4.83 16.75
N VAL A 59 -11.52 -4.07 15.81
CA VAL A 59 -10.54 -2.98 16.07
C VAL A 59 -11.03 -1.60 15.66
N TRP A 60 -12.21 -1.44 15.09
CA TRP A 60 -12.66 -0.22 14.41
C TRP A 60 -12.56 1.07 15.25
N ALA A 61 -12.77 0.98 16.57
CA ALA A 61 -12.89 2.20 17.37
C ALA A 61 -11.54 2.78 17.83
N HIS A 62 -10.39 2.28 17.34
CA HIS A 62 -9.14 3.00 17.42
C HIS A 62 -9.17 4.33 16.63
N HIS A 63 -10.10 4.48 15.69
CA HIS A 63 -10.37 5.76 15.03
C HIS A 63 -11.13 6.76 15.91
N MET A 64 -11.49 6.39 17.14
CA MET A 64 -12.45 7.10 17.96
C MET A 64 -11.94 7.41 19.38
N PHE A 65 -10.65 7.31 19.66
CA PHE A 65 -10.11 7.52 21.02
C PHE A 65 -10.47 8.88 21.62
N LEU A 66 -10.62 9.92 20.80
CA LEU A 66 -10.95 11.29 21.23
C LEU A 66 -12.46 11.58 21.23
N THR A 67 -13.33 10.59 21.00
CA THR A 67 -14.79 10.80 20.96
C THR A 67 -15.48 10.72 22.33
N GLY A 68 -14.74 10.44 23.39
CA GLY A 68 -15.31 10.29 24.72
C GLY A 68 -15.95 8.93 25.01
N MET A 69 -15.48 7.85 24.37
CA MET A 69 -16.01 6.49 24.60
C MET A 69 -15.63 5.85 25.96
N GLY A 70 -14.87 6.58 26.78
CA GLY A 70 -14.44 6.12 28.10
C GLY A 70 -13.19 5.21 28.09
N THR A 71 -12.57 5.06 29.26
CA THR A 71 -11.28 4.38 29.39
C THR A 71 -11.36 2.88 29.12
N THR A 72 -12.43 2.22 29.55
CA THR A 72 -12.62 0.78 29.37
C THR A 72 -12.67 0.40 27.87
N MET A 73 -13.49 1.11 27.10
CA MET A 73 -13.60 0.86 25.65
C MET A 73 -12.32 1.25 24.93
N SER A 74 -11.69 2.37 25.30
CA SER A 74 -10.40 2.76 24.74
C SER A 74 -9.33 1.70 24.99
N SER A 75 -9.25 1.14 26.19
CA SER A 75 -8.31 0.07 26.51
C SER A 75 -8.58 -1.21 25.71
N PHE A 76 -9.84 -1.59 25.56
CA PHE A 76 -10.22 -2.74 24.75
C PHE A 76 -9.76 -2.59 23.30
N PHE A 77 -10.09 -1.46 22.64
CA PHE A 77 -9.72 -1.22 21.25
C PHE A 77 -8.23 -1.00 21.07
N MET A 78 -7.52 -0.48 22.05
CA MET A 78 -6.06 -0.39 22.04
C MET A 78 -5.42 -1.79 22.03
N ILE A 79 -5.87 -2.69 22.92
CA ILE A 79 -5.34 -4.06 23.00
C ILE A 79 -5.62 -4.82 21.71
N THR A 80 -6.85 -4.81 21.22
CA THR A 80 -7.23 -5.52 19.99
C THR A 80 -6.46 -4.99 18.77
N THR A 81 -6.21 -3.69 18.72
CA THR A 81 -5.43 -3.04 17.66
C THR A 81 -3.95 -3.44 17.72
N MET A 82 -3.37 -3.60 18.90
CA MET A 82 -2.01 -4.14 19.02
C MET A 82 -1.95 -5.61 18.59
N ILE A 83 -2.96 -6.42 18.89
CA ILE A 83 -3.02 -7.83 18.48
C ILE A 83 -3.08 -7.96 16.94
N ILE A 84 -3.82 -7.10 16.23
CA ILE A 84 -3.93 -7.18 14.76
C ILE A 84 -2.59 -6.86 14.04
N SER A 85 -1.63 -6.24 14.71
CA SER A 85 -0.30 -6.02 14.14
C SER A 85 0.48 -7.32 13.95
N VAL A 86 0.23 -8.34 14.76
CA VAL A 86 0.96 -9.64 14.73
C VAL A 86 0.79 -10.34 13.37
N PRO A 87 -0.42 -10.60 12.85
CA PRO A 87 -0.58 -11.22 11.54
C PRO A 87 0.05 -10.38 10.42
N SER A 88 0.01 -9.05 10.50
CA SER A 88 0.65 -8.17 9.52
C SER A 88 2.17 -8.36 9.48
N VAL A 89 2.81 -8.50 10.65
CA VAL A 89 4.25 -8.79 10.76
C VAL A 89 4.57 -10.18 10.18
N VAL A 90 3.76 -11.19 10.45
CA VAL A 90 3.96 -12.55 9.90
C VAL A 90 3.88 -12.52 8.37
N ILE A 91 2.89 -11.84 7.80
CA ILE A 91 2.73 -11.72 6.34
C ILE A 91 3.93 -11.01 5.73
N LEU A 92 4.29 -9.85 6.26
CA LEU A 92 5.42 -9.06 5.77
C LEU A 92 6.75 -9.83 5.87
N SER A 93 6.98 -10.52 6.99
CA SER A 93 8.16 -11.38 7.18
C SER A 93 8.19 -12.53 6.18
N SER A 94 7.05 -13.16 5.88
CA SER A 94 6.94 -14.22 4.90
C SER A 94 7.32 -13.74 3.50
N LEU A 95 6.88 -12.54 3.11
CA LEU A 95 7.24 -11.92 1.85
C LEU A 95 8.74 -11.58 1.77
N PHE A 96 9.32 -10.99 2.82
CA PHE A 96 10.76 -10.71 2.88
C PHE A 96 11.61 -11.99 2.81
N LEU A 97 11.24 -13.03 3.57
CA LEU A 97 11.95 -14.30 3.58
C LEU A 97 11.79 -15.06 2.25
N SER A 98 10.75 -14.77 1.48
CA SER A 98 10.59 -15.28 0.12
C SER A 98 11.62 -14.74 -0.85
N LEU A 99 12.23 -13.58 -0.57
CA LEU A 99 13.33 -13.03 -1.35
C LEU A 99 14.67 -13.72 -1.07
N TRP A 100 14.85 -14.25 0.14
CA TRP A 100 16.12 -14.83 0.58
C TRP A 100 16.51 -16.06 -0.25
N GLY A 101 17.71 -16.01 -0.84
CA GLY A 101 18.20 -17.08 -1.69
C GLY A 101 17.45 -17.27 -3.02
N GLY A 102 16.61 -16.31 -3.41
CA GLY A 102 15.91 -16.31 -4.69
C GLY A 102 16.77 -15.73 -5.83
N SER A 103 16.51 -16.20 -7.06
CA SER A 103 17.08 -15.60 -8.27
C SER A 103 16.15 -14.50 -8.79
N ILE A 104 16.27 -13.30 -8.20
CA ILE A 104 15.33 -12.20 -8.39
C ILE A 104 15.44 -11.63 -9.81
N ARG A 105 14.28 -11.46 -10.47
CA ARG A 105 14.16 -10.74 -11.75
C ARG A 105 13.57 -9.36 -11.50
N PHE A 106 14.32 -8.31 -11.84
CA PHE A 106 13.91 -6.92 -11.67
C PHE A 106 13.13 -6.40 -12.90
N ASN A 107 12.05 -7.09 -13.25
CA ASN A 107 11.08 -6.59 -14.23
C ASN A 107 10.08 -5.63 -13.58
N THR A 108 9.34 -4.89 -14.39
CA THR A 108 8.39 -3.87 -13.90
C THR A 108 7.41 -4.41 -12.85
N PRO A 109 6.71 -5.55 -13.03
CA PRO A 109 5.82 -6.05 -11.99
C PRO A 109 6.55 -6.38 -10.68
N MET A 110 7.77 -6.94 -10.75
CA MET A 110 8.55 -7.24 -9.56
C MET A 110 9.01 -5.98 -8.83
N LEU A 111 9.37 -4.92 -9.54
CA LEU A 111 9.75 -3.64 -8.92
C LEU A 111 8.61 -3.05 -8.10
N PHE A 112 7.39 -3.04 -8.64
CA PHE A 112 6.21 -2.63 -7.90
C PHE A 112 5.94 -3.54 -6.69
N ALA A 113 6.03 -4.85 -6.85
CA ALA A 113 5.84 -5.81 -5.76
C ALA A 113 6.92 -5.69 -4.67
N LEU A 114 8.18 -5.45 -5.04
CA LEU A 114 9.27 -5.23 -4.08
C LEU A 114 9.09 -3.94 -3.28
N SER A 115 8.64 -2.86 -3.92
CA SER A 115 8.42 -1.59 -3.23
C SER A 115 7.27 -1.65 -2.22
N PHE A 116 6.31 -2.56 -2.43
CA PHE A 116 5.24 -2.83 -1.46
C PHE A 116 5.83 -3.14 -0.06
N LEU A 117 6.90 -3.93 0.02
CA LEU A 117 7.44 -4.39 1.29
C LEU A 117 7.88 -3.24 2.21
N PRO A 118 8.81 -2.35 1.81
CA PRO A 118 9.19 -1.22 2.66
C PRO A 118 8.07 -0.20 2.84
N MET A 119 7.25 0.04 1.81
CA MET A 119 6.17 1.03 1.91
C MET A 119 5.07 0.58 2.87
N PHE A 120 4.61 -0.67 2.74
CA PHE A 120 3.67 -1.26 3.69
C PHE A 120 4.28 -1.39 5.09
N GLY A 121 5.60 -1.67 5.18
CA GLY A 121 6.34 -1.69 6.44
C GLY A 121 6.31 -0.34 7.15
N ILE A 122 6.59 0.77 6.44
CA ILE A 122 6.47 2.14 6.98
C ILE A 122 5.03 2.41 7.40
N GLY A 123 4.05 2.06 6.55
CA GLY A 123 2.64 2.19 6.86
C GLY A 123 2.26 1.46 8.16
N GLY A 124 2.66 0.19 8.30
CA GLY A 124 2.38 -0.60 9.49
C GLY A 124 3.04 -0.04 10.76
N LEU A 125 4.32 0.31 10.69
CA LEU A 125 5.06 0.88 11.83
C LEU A 125 4.48 2.22 12.28
N THR A 126 4.07 3.07 11.37
CA THR A 126 3.45 4.37 11.70
C THR A 126 2.02 4.21 12.24
N GLY A 127 1.39 3.07 12.05
CA GLY A 127 0.11 2.73 12.65
C GLY A 127 0.17 2.38 14.13
N LEU A 128 1.32 1.91 14.63
CA LEU A 128 1.45 1.52 16.04
C LEU A 128 1.17 2.67 17.02
N PRO A 129 1.73 3.89 16.84
CA PRO A 129 1.38 5.03 17.71
C PRO A 129 -0.10 5.40 17.62
N LEU A 130 -0.71 5.33 16.43
CA LEU A 130 -2.13 5.64 16.25
C LEU A 130 -3.06 4.59 16.90
N GLY A 131 -2.58 3.36 17.06
CA GLY A 131 -3.29 2.30 17.79
C GLY A 131 -3.19 2.41 19.30
N LEU A 132 -2.36 3.30 19.83
CA LEU A 132 -2.18 3.57 21.25
C LEU A 132 -2.91 4.84 21.63
N ALA A 133 -3.97 4.76 22.43
CA ALA A 133 -4.79 5.91 22.83
C ALA A 133 -3.95 7.05 23.40
N THR A 134 -2.91 6.74 24.18
CA THR A 134 -2.00 7.73 24.79
C THR A 134 -1.17 8.51 23.77
N ALA A 135 -0.78 7.91 22.67
CA ALA A 135 -0.05 8.57 21.59
C ALA A 135 -1.02 9.24 20.61
N ASP A 136 -2.18 8.63 20.35
CA ASP A 136 -3.18 9.14 19.42
C ASP A 136 -3.80 10.49 19.89
N ILE A 137 -3.79 10.80 21.19
CA ILE A 137 -4.18 12.11 21.70
C ILE A 137 -3.47 13.26 20.97
N HIS A 138 -2.21 13.07 20.60
CA HIS A 138 -1.40 14.08 19.91
C HIS A 138 -1.40 13.95 18.38
N LEU A 139 -1.74 12.77 17.86
CA LEU A 139 -1.64 12.45 16.43
C LEU A 139 -2.99 12.45 15.72
N HIS A 140 -4.07 12.28 16.47
CA HIS A 140 -5.43 12.21 15.93
C HIS A 140 -5.78 13.44 15.11
N ASP A 141 -6.40 13.20 13.94
CA ASP A 141 -6.77 14.25 13.00
C ASP A 141 -5.63 15.20 12.56
N THR A 142 -4.38 14.75 12.65
CA THR A 142 -3.22 15.45 12.06
C THR A 142 -2.81 14.86 10.71
N TYR A 143 -1.88 15.53 10.01
CA TYR A 143 -1.26 15.01 8.79
C TYR A 143 -0.53 13.68 8.99
N TYR A 144 -0.14 13.34 10.23
CA TYR A 144 0.45 12.03 10.53
C TYR A 144 -0.49 10.87 10.17
N VAL A 145 -1.78 11.01 10.46
CA VAL A 145 -2.80 10.02 10.11
C VAL A 145 -2.90 9.87 8.59
N ILE A 146 -2.84 10.99 7.86
CA ILE A 146 -2.88 10.97 6.38
C ILE A 146 -1.66 10.25 5.82
N GLY A 147 -0.47 10.56 6.31
CA GLY A 147 0.76 9.86 5.94
C GLY A 147 0.64 8.35 6.16
N HIS A 148 0.18 7.96 7.36
CA HIS A 148 0.03 6.55 7.73
C HIS A 148 -0.84 5.76 6.75
N PHE A 149 -2.11 6.14 6.58
CA PHE A 149 -3.01 5.34 5.76
C PHE A 149 -2.67 5.40 4.28
N HIS A 150 -2.07 6.49 3.79
CA HIS A 150 -1.62 6.53 2.40
C HIS A 150 -0.43 5.60 2.15
N TYR A 151 0.50 5.42 3.10
CA TYR A 151 1.55 4.41 2.96
C TYR A 151 1.00 2.99 2.88
N VAL A 152 -0.11 2.71 3.55
CA VAL A 152 -0.80 1.41 3.45
C VAL A 152 -1.55 1.27 2.13
N VAL A 153 -2.35 2.30 1.74
CA VAL A 153 -3.25 2.20 0.59
C VAL A 153 -2.55 2.52 -0.73
N ALA A 154 -1.82 3.64 -0.83
CA ALA A 154 -1.30 4.10 -2.12
C ALA A 154 -0.13 3.22 -2.60
N PRO A 155 1.05 3.20 -1.98
CA PRO A 155 2.09 2.26 -2.38
C PRO A 155 1.81 0.81 -1.97
N GLY A 156 0.90 0.58 -1.03
CA GLY A 156 0.42 -0.75 -0.71
C GLY A 156 -0.52 -1.27 -1.81
N THR A 157 -1.77 -0.86 -1.80
CA THR A 157 -2.78 -1.41 -2.71
C THR A 157 -2.58 -1.00 -4.16
N ILE A 158 -2.33 0.30 -4.44
CA ILE A 158 -2.24 0.78 -5.83
C ILE A 158 -1.01 0.21 -6.53
N PHE A 159 0.15 0.15 -5.85
CA PHE A 159 1.35 -0.46 -6.45
C PHE A 159 1.17 -1.95 -6.70
N ALA A 160 0.47 -2.66 -5.80
CA ALA A 160 0.13 -4.06 -6.03
C ALA A 160 -0.80 -4.23 -7.25
N ILE A 161 -1.76 -3.33 -7.45
CA ILE A 161 -2.63 -3.33 -8.64
C ILE A 161 -1.80 -3.10 -9.91
N PHE A 162 -0.90 -2.11 -9.92
CA PHE A 162 0.00 -1.91 -11.07
C PHE A 162 0.89 -3.12 -11.31
N ALA A 163 1.46 -3.71 -10.25
CA ALA A 163 2.22 -4.94 -10.37
C ALA A 163 1.39 -6.04 -11.05
N GLY A 164 0.14 -6.23 -10.62
CA GLY A 164 -0.79 -7.20 -11.19
C GLY A 164 -1.13 -6.89 -12.65
N ILE A 165 -1.42 -5.64 -12.99
CA ILE A 165 -1.72 -5.24 -14.37
C ILE A 165 -0.53 -5.60 -15.28
N TYR A 166 0.70 -5.18 -14.93
CA TYR A 166 1.89 -5.52 -15.73
C TYR A 166 2.14 -7.03 -15.81
N PHE A 167 1.86 -7.75 -14.70
CA PHE A 167 2.12 -9.19 -14.62
C PHE A 167 1.15 -10.01 -15.46
N TRP A 168 -0.15 -9.75 -15.36
CA TRP A 168 -1.17 -10.52 -16.07
C TRP A 168 -1.54 -9.95 -17.44
N PHE A 169 -1.07 -8.75 -17.81
CA PHE A 169 -1.35 -8.15 -19.12
C PHE A 169 -1.03 -9.09 -20.30
N PRO A 170 0.12 -9.80 -20.32
CA PRO A 170 0.42 -10.75 -21.40
C PRO A 170 -0.60 -11.90 -21.48
N LYS A 171 -1.04 -12.42 -20.34
CA LYS A 171 -2.02 -13.50 -20.27
C LYS A 171 -3.38 -13.07 -20.81
N ILE A 172 -3.82 -11.87 -20.47
CA ILE A 172 -5.15 -11.33 -20.84
C ILE A 172 -5.18 -10.90 -22.31
N THR A 173 -4.11 -10.27 -22.80
CA THR A 173 -4.11 -9.60 -24.11
C THR A 173 -3.28 -10.31 -25.17
N GLY A 174 -2.41 -11.25 -24.78
CA GLY A 174 -1.41 -11.84 -25.64
C GLY A 174 -0.33 -10.85 -26.08
N LYS A 175 -0.09 -9.76 -25.34
CA LYS A 175 0.89 -8.71 -25.66
C LYS A 175 1.69 -8.35 -24.42
N THR A 176 2.95 -7.97 -24.57
CA THR A 176 3.79 -7.47 -23.47
C THR A 176 3.90 -5.97 -23.51
N MET A 177 3.73 -5.32 -22.36
CA MET A 177 3.92 -3.88 -22.21
C MET A 177 5.41 -3.51 -22.30
N ASN A 178 5.70 -2.28 -22.71
CA ASN A 178 7.08 -1.80 -22.82
C ASN A 178 7.72 -1.68 -21.43
N GLU A 179 8.84 -2.39 -21.23
CA GLU A 179 9.53 -2.46 -19.95
C GLU A 179 10.19 -1.14 -19.55
N THR A 180 10.70 -0.36 -20.52
CA THR A 180 11.32 0.93 -20.23
C THR A 180 10.30 1.93 -19.72
N LEU A 181 9.14 2.03 -20.39
CA LEU A 181 8.04 2.90 -19.95
C LEU A 181 7.50 2.45 -18.59
N GLY A 182 7.43 1.13 -18.37
CA GLY A 182 7.04 0.55 -17.08
C GLY A 182 7.99 0.93 -15.95
N LYS A 183 9.29 0.89 -16.18
CA LYS A 183 10.30 1.30 -15.20
C LYS A 183 10.28 2.81 -14.92
N ILE A 184 10.10 3.64 -15.94
CA ILE A 184 9.95 5.09 -15.76
C ILE A 184 8.72 5.38 -14.89
N HIS A 185 7.58 4.74 -15.21
CA HIS A 185 6.37 4.82 -14.39
C HIS A 185 6.63 4.41 -12.94
N PHE A 186 7.30 3.28 -12.72
CA PHE A 186 7.62 2.78 -11.39
C PHE A 186 8.50 3.74 -10.58
N TYR A 187 9.70 4.06 -11.10
CA TYR A 187 10.66 4.88 -10.34
C TYR A 187 10.14 6.29 -10.07
N GLY A 188 9.51 6.89 -11.07
CA GLY A 188 8.91 8.20 -10.92
C GLY A 188 7.77 8.20 -9.89
N SER A 189 6.89 7.20 -9.95
CA SER A 189 5.80 7.06 -8.97
C SER A 189 6.32 6.80 -7.56
N LEU A 190 7.35 5.95 -7.40
CA LEU A 190 7.94 5.64 -6.10
C LEU A 190 8.53 6.89 -5.44
N VAL A 191 9.32 7.67 -6.18
CA VAL A 191 9.91 8.91 -5.66
C VAL A 191 8.84 9.94 -5.33
N ALA A 192 7.91 10.17 -6.25
CA ALA A 192 6.84 11.14 -6.06
C ALA A 192 5.93 10.81 -4.88
N MET A 193 5.53 9.52 -4.72
CA MET A 193 4.75 9.06 -3.57
C MET A 193 5.44 9.34 -2.23
N ASN A 194 6.73 9.04 -2.12
CA ASN A 194 7.48 9.35 -0.91
C ASN A 194 7.59 10.86 -0.68
N GLY A 195 7.77 11.64 -1.75
CA GLY A 195 7.79 13.11 -1.68
C GLY A 195 6.46 13.73 -1.25
N ILE A 196 5.34 13.04 -1.46
CA ILE A 196 4.02 13.47 -0.98
C ILE A 196 3.80 13.06 0.48
N PHE A 197 3.98 11.76 0.80
CA PHE A 197 3.45 11.22 2.05
C PHE A 197 4.46 11.19 3.21
N MET A 198 5.77 11.14 2.94
CA MET A 198 6.79 11.22 4.00
C MET A 198 6.79 12.56 4.73
N PRO A 199 6.70 13.73 4.06
CA PRO A 199 6.62 15.02 4.72
C PRO A 199 5.38 15.17 5.63
N MET A 200 4.30 14.45 5.36
CA MET A 200 3.09 14.49 6.19
C MET A 200 3.33 13.99 7.62
N PHE A 201 4.27 13.07 7.82
CA PHE A 201 4.65 12.65 9.17
C PHE A 201 5.28 13.80 9.96
N LEU A 202 6.17 14.56 9.33
CA LEU A 202 6.81 15.72 9.97
C LEU A 202 5.79 16.81 10.31
N GLN A 203 4.88 17.11 9.38
CA GLN A 203 3.81 18.07 9.63
C GLN A 203 2.85 17.60 10.72
N GLY A 204 2.50 16.31 10.73
CA GLY A 204 1.65 15.74 11.77
C GLY A 204 2.28 15.77 13.15
N LEU A 205 3.58 15.47 13.25
CA LEU A 205 4.35 15.60 14.50
C LEU A 205 4.48 17.06 14.97
N ALA A 206 4.49 18.03 14.05
CA ALA A 206 4.42 19.44 14.35
C ALA A 206 3.00 19.92 14.72
N GLY A 207 2.00 19.04 14.73
CA GLY A 207 0.63 19.36 15.13
C GLY A 207 -0.24 20.00 14.03
N VAL A 208 0.15 19.90 12.75
CA VAL A 208 -0.69 20.38 11.65
C VAL A 208 -1.89 19.46 11.50
N SER A 209 -3.09 20.00 11.72
CA SER A 209 -4.35 19.29 11.57
C SER A 209 -4.65 18.99 10.09
N ARG A 210 -5.28 17.87 9.82
CA ARG A 210 -5.81 17.55 8.49
C ARG A 210 -7.12 18.33 8.22
N ARG A 211 -7.54 18.40 6.96
CA ARG A 211 -8.80 19.02 6.52
C ARG A 211 -8.88 20.54 6.73
N LEU A 212 -7.74 21.24 6.70
CA LEU A 212 -7.67 22.67 6.77
C LEU A 212 -7.77 23.28 5.36
N SER A 213 -8.59 24.31 5.21
CA SER A 213 -8.76 25.02 3.93
C SER A 213 -7.51 25.81 3.51
N ASN A 214 -6.73 26.27 4.49
CA ASN A 214 -5.54 27.09 4.29
C ASN A 214 -4.22 26.33 4.48
N GLY A 215 -4.24 24.99 4.55
CA GLY A 215 -3.03 24.17 4.69
C GLY A 215 -2.23 24.40 5.97
N GLY A 216 -2.82 25.02 6.99
CA GLY A 216 -2.20 25.25 8.29
C GLY A 216 -1.46 26.60 8.43
N TYR A 217 -1.56 27.50 7.47
CA TYR A 217 -0.85 28.78 7.51
C TYR A 217 -1.18 29.66 8.74
N ASP A 218 -2.32 29.43 9.39
CA ASP A 218 -2.69 30.12 10.63
C ASP A 218 -1.99 29.57 11.87
N TYR A 219 -1.31 28.42 11.77
CA TYR A 219 -0.66 27.79 12.90
C TYR A 219 0.76 28.32 13.12
N ALA A 220 0.91 29.23 14.06
CA ALA A 220 2.20 29.85 14.38
C ALA A 220 3.26 28.81 14.78
N HIS A 221 2.84 27.74 15.50
CA HIS A 221 3.72 26.66 15.96
C HIS A 221 4.22 25.74 14.83
N ALA A 222 3.56 25.72 13.67
CA ALA A 222 3.90 24.83 12.58
C ALA A 222 4.60 25.53 11.41
N LYS A 223 4.88 26.84 11.50
CA LYS A 223 5.44 27.64 10.40
C LYS A 223 6.71 27.02 9.78
N GLU A 224 7.56 26.42 10.60
CA GLU A 224 8.82 25.81 10.15
C GLU A 224 8.66 24.61 9.23
N VAL A 225 7.47 23.98 9.21
CA VAL A 225 7.21 22.79 8.39
C VAL A 225 6.22 23.05 7.25
N LEU A 226 5.68 24.27 7.12
CA LEU A 226 4.66 24.58 6.10
C LEU A 226 5.22 24.61 4.67
N TYR A 227 6.52 24.87 4.48
CA TYR A 227 7.16 24.77 3.16
C TYR A 227 7.03 23.36 2.55
N LEU A 228 6.80 22.35 3.38
CA LEU A 228 6.55 20.99 2.93
C LEU A 228 5.27 20.86 2.08
N ASN A 229 4.28 21.77 2.25
CA ASN A 229 3.09 21.80 1.40
C ASN A 229 3.45 22.05 -0.08
N GLU A 230 4.42 22.88 -0.36
CA GLU A 230 4.88 23.15 -1.72
C GLU A 230 5.59 21.92 -2.29
N ILE A 231 6.46 21.28 -1.53
CA ILE A 231 7.14 20.04 -1.92
C ILE A 231 6.13 18.93 -2.24
N MET A 232 5.16 18.72 -1.33
CA MET A 232 4.11 17.72 -1.53
C MET A 232 3.29 18.00 -2.80
N SER A 233 2.96 19.28 -3.07
CA SER A 233 2.22 19.70 -4.26
C SER A 233 3.01 19.44 -5.54
N ILE A 234 4.30 19.82 -5.58
CA ILE A 234 5.19 19.54 -6.72
C ILE A 234 5.28 18.03 -6.96
N CYS A 235 5.47 17.24 -5.91
CA CYS A 235 5.51 15.79 -6.02
C CYS A 235 4.17 15.19 -6.49
N ALA A 236 3.03 15.77 -6.11
CA ALA A 236 1.72 15.35 -6.61
C ALA A 236 1.55 15.58 -8.11
N PHE A 237 1.99 16.74 -8.63
CA PHE A 237 2.01 16.98 -10.07
C PHE A 237 3.00 16.06 -10.80
N ALA A 238 4.15 15.80 -10.21
CA ALA A 238 5.11 14.84 -10.75
C ALA A 238 4.51 13.43 -10.79
N LEU A 239 3.83 13.00 -9.72
CA LEU A 239 3.14 11.71 -9.68
C LEU A 239 2.13 11.59 -10.82
N PHE A 240 1.31 12.63 -11.04
CA PHE A 240 0.38 12.65 -12.17
C PHE A 240 1.11 12.50 -13.52
N ALA A 241 2.20 13.23 -13.72
CA ALA A 241 3.00 13.14 -14.96
C ALA A 241 3.55 11.71 -15.18
N PHE A 242 3.99 11.02 -14.13
CA PHE A 242 4.46 9.64 -14.25
C PHE A 242 3.35 8.64 -14.56
N GLN A 243 2.08 8.90 -14.17
CA GLN A 243 0.96 8.07 -14.59
C GLN A 243 0.72 8.11 -16.10
N LEU A 244 1.07 9.20 -16.78
CA LEU A 244 0.95 9.28 -18.23
C LEU A 244 1.82 8.24 -18.95
N PHE A 245 2.98 7.88 -18.40
CA PHE A 245 3.80 6.79 -18.95
C PHE A 245 3.09 5.45 -18.90
N PHE A 246 2.35 5.17 -17.82
CA PHE A 246 1.50 3.98 -17.73
C PHE A 246 0.37 4.02 -18.76
N ILE A 247 -0.36 5.12 -18.82
CA ILE A 247 -1.50 5.30 -19.76
C ILE A 247 -1.03 5.10 -21.21
N VAL A 248 0.06 5.77 -21.59
CA VAL A 248 0.64 5.62 -22.92
C VAL A 248 1.06 4.17 -23.16
N ASN A 249 1.79 3.55 -22.24
CA ASN A 249 2.25 2.18 -22.37
C ASN A 249 1.08 1.19 -22.52
N PHE A 250 0.04 1.36 -21.70
CA PHE A 250 -1.13 0.50 -21.69
C PHE A 250 -1.88 0.57 -23.03
N PHE A 251 -2.29 1.77 -23.44
CA PHE A 251 -3.09 1.93 -24.66
C PHE A 251 -2.28 1.69 -25.93
N TRP A 252 -1.02 2.14 -25.98
CA TRP A 252 -0.13 1.83 -27.09
C TRP A 252 0.01 0.32 -27.30
N THR A 253 0.26 -0.43 -26.24
CA THR A 253 0.41 -1.88 -26.33
C THR A 253 -0.91 -2.55 -26.69
N LEU A 254 -2.03 -2.09 -26.14
CA LEU A 254 -3.35 -2.64 -26.42
C LEU A 254 -3.76 -2.45 -27.90
N LEU A 255 -3.50 -1.24 -28.46
CA LEU A 255 -3.91 -0.86 -29.81
C LEU A 255 -2.95 -1.34 -30.91
N ARG A 256 -1.71 -1.72 -30.57
CA ARG A 256 -0.73 -2.23 -31.53
C ARG A 256 -1.22 -3.55 -32.14
N ASN A 257 -0.95 -3.76 -33.45
CA ASN A 257 -1.32 -4.98 -34.13
C ASN A 257 -0.66 -6.22 -33.49
N ARG A 258 -1.43 -7.28 -33.31
CA ARG A 258 -0.97 -8.55 -32.68
C ARG A 258 0.10 -9.28 -33.52
N TYR A 259 0.13 -9.02 -34.83
CA TYR A 259 1.04 -9.66 -35.78
C TYR A 259 2.46 -9.08 -35.80
N ASP A 260 2.68 -7.95 -35.13
CA ASP A 260 3.98 -7.26 -35.15
C ASP A 260 4.98 -7.79 -34.11
N THR A 261 4.58 -8.76 -33.26
CA THR A 261 5.48 -9.35 -32.24
C THR A 261 5.09 -10.79 -31.95
N GLU A 262 6.05 -11.70 -32.06
CA GLU A 262 5.93 -13.01 -31.40
C GLU A 262 5.85 -12.78 -29.88
N VAL A 263 4.71 -13.10 -29.31
CA VAL A 263 4.51 -12.96 -27.86
C VAL A 263 4.77 -14.32 -27.23
N ASP A 264 5.77 -14.36 -26.36
CA ASP A 264 5.97 -15.51 -25.48
C ASP A 264 4.73 -15.66 -24.58
N THR A 265 4.04 -16.78 -24.65
CA THR A 265 2.86 -17.07 -23.84
C THR A 265 3.20 -17.12 -22.34
N ASN A 266 4.48 -17.34 -22.01
CA ASN A 266 5.00 -17.31 -20.64
C ASN A 266 6.23 -16.39 -20.53
N PRO A 267 6.07 -15.07 -20.66
CA PRO A 267 7.19 -14.12 -20.67
C PRO A 267 7.96 -14.12 -19.34
N TRP A 268 7.33 -14.59 -18.28
CA TRP A 268 7.95 -14.70 -16.96
C TRP A 268 8.72 -15.99 -16.76
N LYS A 269 8.62 -16.96 -17.69
CA LYS A 269 9.17 -18.32 -17.56
C LYS A 269 8.77 -18.93 -16.21
N SER A 270 7.50 -18.82 -15.91
CA SER A 270 6.88 -19.33 -14.69
C SER A 270 6.65 -20.84 -14.82
N ASN A 271 6.73 -21.55 -13.70
CA ASN A 271 6.41 -22.97 -13.61
C ASN A 271 5.02 -23.22 -12.98
N THR A 272 4.24 -22.16 -12.74
CA THR A 272 2.88 -22.29 -12.21
C THR A 272 1.93 -22.77 -13.32
N ILE A 273 0.88 -23.51 -12.93
CA ILE A 273 -0.14 -24.02 -13.87
C ILE A 273 -0.74 -22.87 -14.69
N GLU A 274 -0.97 -21.74 -14.07
CA GLU A 274 -1.50 -20.54 -14.72
C GLU A 274 -0.70 -20.12 -15.97
N TRP A 275 0.63 -20.28 -15.96
CA TRP A 275 1.51 -19.84 -17.04
C TRP A 275 2.00 -20.97 -17.93
N THR A 276 1.89 -22.22 -17.51
CA THR A 276 2.26 -23.40 -18.30
C THR A 276 1.11 -23.92 -19.14
N ASP A 277 -0.13 -23.68 -18.69
CA ASP A 277 -1.32 -24.04 -19.48
C ASP A 277 -1.66 -22.92 -20.47
N THR A 278 -1.61 -23.25 -21.76
CA THR A 278 -1.76 -22.32 -22.89
C THR A 278 -3.20 -22.21 -23.39
N THR A 279 -4.19 -22.35 -22.52
CA THR A 279 -5.59 -22.15 -22.92
C THR A 279 -5.92 -20.69 -23.19
#